data_77c58d6404f9213328e6a099bd2b62c8
#
_entry.id   77c58d6404f9213328e6a099bd2b62c8
#
_cell.length_a   1.000
_cell.length_b   1.000
_cell.length_c   1.000
_cell.angle_alpha   90.00
_cell.angle_beta   90.00
_cell.angle_gamma   90.00
#
_symmetry.space_group_name_H-M   'P 1'
#
loop_
_entity.id
_entity.type
_entity.pdbx_description
1 polymer ?
#
loop_
_entity_poly.entity_id
_entity_poly.type
_entity_poly.pdbx_seq_one_letter_code
_entity_poly.pdbx_strand_id
1 'polypeptide(L)'
;MREDYRNAVDRIALTDGKKAALYHQIRLTATPHKNPDAKGRMRWGKRKLVWMAAAALSLVLVAAITINSIPVAAAIATPSYPSEEETANAMADDRYLDALRRFSYQTAGKVERGADGNTVYSPYSMSVVLSMLAQCTDGETREEILHAFGLDTLAQLSEGTAGLYRLLYRDTEEYLCRSVQSVWLDSSLSYNQDVLQSLAEDEYAYSYRMPFEDGRAASAVSDWFSENMKNSRNISVPFIPGNKLMFASGFAFRSEWEEIFIKEQTYEGVFSGTSITGNCEYMNKVAAAVPYLQTEKATASLIGLSGGSSLILILPQEGKELDDILSDGALLQDIVSRTLHAEKTSVEFSIPKVSFEETIDISSVFGQMGIVSAFDETKADFSALSSDTGVFAGQIAESAVLDLNENIETAIGEKAYGSSSGSMYSLHLNRPFCFIIVSQNEIPLMIGAVENVMQLEE
;
A
#
# COMPACT_ATOMS: atom_id res chain seq x y z
N MET A 1 -45.53 -17.85 -1.35
CA MET A 1 -44.16 -18.37 -1.59
C MET A 1 -43.20 -17.31 -2.18
N ARG A 2 -43.52 -16.59 -3.25
CA ARG A 2 -42.63 -15.53 -3.80
C ARG A 2 -42.51 -14.28 -2.91
N GLU A 3 -43.57 -13.91 -2.21
CA GLU A 3 -43.61 -12.75 -1.29
C GLU A 3 -42.85 -13.03 0.01
N ASP A 4 -42.94 -14.25 0.52
CA ASP A 4 -42.28 -14.66 1.76
C ASP A 4 -40.73 -14.64 1.61
N TYR A 5 -40.22 -15.10 0.46
CA TYR A 5 -38.78 -15.03 0.16
C TYR A 5 -38.28 -13.61 -0.04
N ARG A 6 -39.05 -12.74 -0.65
CA ARG A 6 -38.71 -11.33 -0.84
C ARG A 6 -38.60 -10.63 0.50
N ASN A 7 -39.58 -10.84 1.37
CA ASN A 7 -39.60 -10.29 2.72
C ASN A 7 -38.46 -10.83 3.60
N ALA A 8 -38.01 -12.07 3.38
CA ALA A 8 -36.87 -12.65 4.08
C ALA A 8 -35.55 -12.04 3.62
N VAL A 9 -35.34 -11.86 2.31
CA VAL A 9 -34.12 -11.23 1.74
C VAL A 9 -34.05 -9.75 2.12
N ASP A 10 -35.16 -9.03 2.16
CA ASP A 10 -35.19 -7.61 2.52
C ASP A 10 -34.86 -7.36 4.01
N ARG A 11 -35.01 -8.37 4.87
CA ARG A 11 -34.62 -8.30 6.30
C ARG A 11 -33.15 -8.56 6.54
N ILE A 12 -32.41 -9.04 5.53
CA ILE A 12 -30.97 -9.30 5.65
C ILE A 12 -30.21 -7.98 5.39
N ALA A 13 -29.27 -7.62 6.26
CA ALA A 13 -28.43 -6.43 6.11
C ALA A 13 -27.37 -6.68 5.02
N LEU A 14 -27.78 -6.60 3.76
CA LEU A 14 -26.93 -6.71 2.58
C LEU A 14 -27.01 -5.43 1.75
N THR A 15 -25.95 -5.10 1.04
CA THR A 15 -25.95 -4.03 0.04
C THR A 15 -26.92 -4.37 -1.11
N ASP A 16 -27.48 -3.36 -1.77
CA ASP A 16 -28.49 -3.54 -2.83
C ASP A 16 -27.96 -4.41 -4.00
N GLY A 17 -26.66 -4.34 -4.33
CA GLY A 17 -26.03 -5.18 -5.34
C GLY A 17 -26.02 -6.68 -4.94
N LYS A 18 -25.71 -6.98 -3.69
CA LYS A 18 -25.73 -8.37 -3.17
C LYS A 18 -27.16 -8.92 -3.07
N LYS A 19 -28.14 -8.08 -2.72
CA LYS A 19 -29.57 -8.44 -2.76
C LYS A 19 -30.04 -8.74 -4.18
N ALA A 20 -29.65 -7.93 -5.18
CA ALA A 20 -29.99 -8.17 -6.57
C ALA A 20 -29.42 -9.48 -7.12
N ALA A 21 -28.18 -9.82 -6.79
CA ALA A 21 -27.55 -11.09 -7.15
C ALA A 21 -28.29 -12.30 -6.52
N LEU A 22 -28.69 -12.18 -5.26
CA LEU A 22 -29.47 -13.21 -4.56
C LEU A 22 -30.84 -13.42 -5.19
N TYR A 23 -31.56 -12.34 -5.57
CA TYR A 23 -32.82 -12.42 -6.30
C TYR A 23 -32.67 -13.09 -7.67
N HIS A 24 -31.56 -12.81 -8.37
CA HIS A 24 -31.27 -13.43 -9.67
C HIS A 24 -31.05 -14.94 -9.54
N GLN A 25 -30.28 -15.38 -8.54
CA GLN A 25 -30.05 -16.81 -8.27
C GLN A 25 -31.34 -17.54 -7.87
N ILE A 26 -32.14 -16.97 -6.97
CA ILE A 26 -33.41 -17.54 -6.57
C ILE A 26 -34.38 -17.67 -7.77
N ARG A 27 -34.31 -16.74 -8.73
CA ARG A 27 -35.12 -16.77 -9.95
C ARG A 27 -34.71 -17.87 -10.91
N LEU A 28 -33.40 -18.18 -11.00
CA LEU A 28 -32.86 -19.26 -11.85
C LEU A 28 -33.23 -20.65 -11.31
N THR A 29 -33.26 -20.82 -9.98
CA THR A 29 -33.62 -22.08 -9.33
C THR A 29 -35.13 -22.33 -9.26
N ALA A 30 -35.95 -21.29 -9.43
CA ALA A 30 -37.41 -21.35 -9.29
C ALA A 30 -38.17 -21.54 -10.62
N THR A 31 -37.51 -21.70 -11.77
CA THR A 31 -38.15 -21.96 -13.05
C THR A 31 -38.51 -23.48 -13.17
N PRO A 32 -39.77 -23.85 -13.17
CA PRO A 32 -40.14 -25.27 -13.39
C PRO A 32 -39.92 -25.59 -14.86
N HIS A 33 -39.07 -26.57 -15.14
CA HIS A 33 -39.08 -27.24 -16.45
C HIS A 33 -40.44 -27.86 -16.68
N LYS A 34 -41.23 -27.30 -17.57
CA LYS A 34 -42.42 -27.93 -18.11
C LYS A 34 -41.96 -29.02 -19.10
N ASN A 35 -42.00 -30.25 -18.65
CA ASN A 35 -41.95 -31.39 -19.54
C ASN A 35 -43.38 -31.90 -19.73
N PRO A 36 -43.98 -31.92 -20.95
CA PRO A 36 -45.41 -32.19 -21.15
C PRO A 36 -45.82 -33.65 -21.11
N ASP A 37 -44.93 -34.66 -21.10
CA ASP A 37 -45.29 -36.03 -21.21
C ASP A 37 -44.61 -36.95 -20.18
N ALA A 38 -45.27 -37.11 -19.04
CA ALA A 38 -45.06 -38.28 -18.18
C ALA A 38 -46.29 -38.57 -17.31
N LYS A 39 -47.23 -39.33 -17.87
CA LYS A 39 -48.24 -40.03 -17.08
C LYS A 39 -47.59 -41.20 -16.33
N GLY A 40 -47.07 -40.92 -15.12
CA GLY A 40 -46.57 -41.93 -14.20
C GLY A 40 -47.04 -41.64 -12.78
N ARG A 41 -47.87 -42.51 -12.21
CA ARG A 41 -48.30 -42.48 -10.79
C ARG A 41 -47.09 -42.63 -9.89
N MET A 42 -46.52 -41.50 -9.45
CA MET A 42 -45.44 -41.50 -8.46
C MET A 42 -46.03 -41.58 -7.04
N ARG A 43 -45.67 -42.66 -6.28
CA ARG A 43 -46.12 -42.91 -4.89
C ARG A 43 -45.78 -41.70 -4.01
N TRP A 44 -46.73 -41.24 -3.21
CA TRP A 44 -46.70 -40.04 -2.34
C TRP A 44 -45.50 -39.94 -1.39
N GLY A 45 -44.86 -41.09 -1.05
CA GLY A 45 -43.69 -41.14 -0.17
C GLY A 45 -42.41 -40.52 -0.76
N LYS A 46 -42.18 -40.67 -2.08
CA LYS A 46 -40.96 -40.16 -2.74
C LYS A 46 -41.00 -38.61 -2.92
N ARG A 47 -42.17 -38.01 -3.08
CA ARG A 47 -42.34 -36.55 -3.16
C ARG A 47 -42.01 -35.88 -1.84
N LYS A 48 -42.42 -36.42 -0.69
CA LYS A 48 -42.06 -35.83 0.63
C LYS A 48 -40.56 -35.89 0.88
N LEU A 49 -39.87 -36.96 0.47
CA LEU A 49 -38.44 -37.12 0.65
C LEU A 49 -37.65 -36.10 -0.22
N VAL A 50 -38.07 -35.86 -1.47
CA VAL A 50 -37.47 -34.88 -2.38
C VAL A 50 -37.68 -33.45 -1.86
N TRP A 51 -38.87 -33.14 -1.31
CA TRP A 51 -39.14 -31.82 -0.71
C TRP A 51 -38.38 -31.60 0.60
N MET A 52 -38.21 -32.65 1.41
CA MET A 52 -37.39 -32.57 2.63
C MET A 52 -35.92 -32.43 2.30
N ALA A 53 -35.40 -33.11 1.27
CA ALA A 53 -34.03 -32.96 0.80
C ALA A 53 -33.77 -31.55 0.20
N ALA A 54 -34.73 -31.04 -0.59
CA ALA A 54 -34.62 -29.67 -1.15
C ALA A 54 -34.71 -28.61 -0.06
N ALA A 55 -35.54 -28.78 0.97
CA ALA A 55 -35.62 -27.89 2.13
C ALA A 55 -34.36 -27.96 3.00
N ALA A 56 -33.78 -29.16 3.18
CA ALA A 56 -32.51 -29.32 3.90
C ALA A 56 -31.34 -28.68 3.12
N LEU A 57 -31.29 -28.83 1.78
CA LEU A 57 -30.29 -28.21 0.93
C LEU A 57 -30.42 -26.69 0.93
N SER A 58 -31.65 -26.17 0.89
CA SER A 58 -31.86 -24.70 0.97
C SER A 58 -31.51 -24.13 2.36
N LEU A 59 -31.76 -24.87 3.44
CA LEU A 59 -31.36 -24.49 4.80
C LEU A 59 -29.83 -24.53 4.96
N VAL A 60 -29.13 -25.51 4.38
CA VAL A 60 -27.66 -25.58 4.38
C VAL A 60 -27.07 -24.45 3.51
N LEU A 61 -27.68 -24.15 2.36
CA LEU A 61 -27.26 -23.07 1.49
C LEU A 61 -27.49 -21.69 2.16
N VAL A 62 -28.61 -21.49 2.82
CA VAL A 62 -28.90 -20.26 3.58
C VAL A 62 -27.96 -20.16 4.79
N ALA A 63 -27.69 -21.25 5.49
CA ALA A 63 -26.71 -21.26 6.59
C ALA A 63 -25.29 -20.99 6.08
N ALA A 64 -24.88 -21.55 4.95
CA ALA A 64 -23.58 -21.30 4.35
C ALA A 64 -23.44 -19.82 3.87
N ILE A 65 -24.51 -19.26 3.29
CA ILE A 65 -24.54 -17.84 2.87
C ILE A 65 -24.53 -16.91 4.09
N THR A 66 -25.26 -17.24 5.17
CA THR A 66 -25.26 -16.43 6.38
C THR A 66 -23.95 -16.53 7.15
N ILE A 67 -23.30 -17.68 7.19
CA ILE A 67 -21.99 -17.87 7.81
C ILE A 67 -20.91 -17.08 7.03
N ASN A 68 -20.96 -17.12 5.69
CA ASN A 68 -20.03 -16.34 4.85
C ASN A 68 -20.32 -14.82 4.84
N SER A 69 -21.48 -14.36 5.29
CA SER A 69 -21.81 -12.94 5.37
C SER A 69 -21.53 -12.32 6.75
N ILE A 70 -21.18 -13.11 7.75
CA ILE A 70 -20.72 -12.59 9.04
C ILE A 70 -19.26 -12.16 8.87
N PRO A 71 -18.92 -10.90 9.13
CA PRO A 71 -17.53 -10.46 9.10
C PRO A 71 -16.69 -11.32 10.06
N VAL A 72 -15.59 -11.86 9.58
CA VAL A 72 -14.67 -12.65 10.41
C VAL A 72 -13.95 -11.75 11.41
N ALA A 73 -13.69 -10.50 11.02
CA ALA A 73 -13.02 -9.48 11.83
C ALA A 73 -14.04 -8.51 12.46
N ALA A 74 -13.86 -8.24 13.75
CA ALA A 74 -14.60 -7.23 14.49
C ALA A 74 -13.70 -6.01 14.72
N ALA A 75 -14.15 -4.81 14.33
CA ALA A 75 -13.44 -3.58 14.63
C ALA A 75 -13.45 -3.30 16.14
N ILE A 76 -12.27 -2.89 16.68
CA ILE A 76 -12.10 -2.47 18.07
C ILE A 76 -12.01 -0.95 18.12
N ALA A 77 -11.14 -0.36 17.29
CA ALA A 77 -10.99 1.07 17.13
C ALA A 77 -10.89 1.43 15.64
N THR A 78 -11.41 2.59 15.28
CA THR A 78 -11.40 3.12 13.92
C THR A 78 -10.94 4.57 13.96
N PRO A 79 -10.04 5.00 13.05
CA PRO A 79 -9.53 6.36 13.04
C PRO A 79 -10.60 7.34 12.53
N SER A 80 -10.44 8.60 12.97
CA SER A 80 -11.07 9.74 12.34
C SER A 80 -10.00 10.54 11.61
N TYR A 81 -10.01 10.52 10.29
CA TYR A 81 -8.98 11.18 9.49
C TYR A 81 -8.94 12.70 9.71
N PRO A 82 -7.77 13.34 9.49
CA PRO A 82 -7.62 14.77 9.74
C PRO A 82 -8.59 15.63 8.94
N SER A 83 -9.16 16.64 9.58
CA SER A 83 -9.92 17.68 8.93
C SER A 83 -9.01 18.64 8.13
N GLU A 84 -9.60 19.45 7.24
CA GLU A 84 -8.86 20.48 6.51
C GLU A 84 -8.16 21.48 7.44
N GLU A 85 -8.81 21.82 8.58
CA GLU A 85 -8.24 22.74 9.57
C GLU A 85 -7.03 22.13 10.29
N GLU A 86 -7.10 20.86 10.69
CA GLU A 86 -5.99 20.14 11.30
C GLU A 86 -4.83 20.00 10.34
N THR A 87 -5.10 19.72 9.08
CA THR A 87 -4.09 19.61 8.01
C THR A 87 -3.42 20.95 7.72
N ALA A 88 -4.20 22.04 7.67
CA ALA A 88 -3.68 23.38 7.39
C ALA A 88 -2.79 23.94 8.53
N ASN A 89 -3.04 23.51 9.77
CA ASN A 89 -2.29 23.94 10.96
C ASN A 89 -1.21 22.93 11.38
N ALA A 90 -1.06 21.81 10.65
CA ALA A 90 -0.10 20.76 10.99
C ALA A 90 1.34 21.23 10.82
N MET A 91 2.18 20.84 11.78
CA MET A 91 3.62 21.06 11.74
C MET A 91 4.31 19.73 12.04
N ALA A 92 5.44 19.52 11.40
CA ALA A 92 6.29 18.37 11.68
C ALA A 92 7.55 18.83 12.42
N ASP A 93 8.01 18.03 13.37
CA ASP A 93 9.23 18.27 14.13
C ASP A 93 10.47 17.98 13.27
N ASP A 94 11.40 18.93 13.18
CA ASP A 94 12.59 18.82 12.33
C ASP A 94 13.47 17.62 12.71
N ARG A 95 13.58 17.29 13.99
CA ARG A 95 14.34 16.13 14.44
C ARG A 95 13.71 14.81 13.97
N TYR A 96 12.39 14.74 14.02
CA TYR A 96 11.65 13.59 13.47
C TYR A 96 11.85 13.50 11.94
N LEU A 97 11.74 14.61 11.22
CA LEU A 97 11.95 14.65 9.77
C LEU A 97 13.34 14.18 9.37
N ASP A 98 14.37 14.61 10.11
CA ASP A 98 15.76 14.19 9.86
C ASP A 98 15.97 12.70 10.17
N ALA A 99 15.33 12.19 11.23
CA ALA A 99 15.36 10.77 11.56
C ALA A 99 14.67 9.95 10.45
N LEU A 100 13.48 10.38 10.00
CA LEU A 100 12.76 9.72 8.92
C LEU A 100 13.52 9.72 7.60
N ARG A 101 14.16 10.84 7.21
CA ARG A 101 14.99 10.87 6.01
C ARG A 101 16.12 9.84 6.07
N ARG A 102 16.87 9.79 7.18
CA ARG A 102 17.93 8.77 7.37
C ARG A 102 17.37 7.36 7.33
N PHE A 103 16.30 7.09 8.06
CA PHE A 103 15.62 5.80 8.07
C PHE A 103 15.20 5.39 6.64
N SER A 104 14.56 6.28 5.89
CA SER A 104 14.08 6.03 4.55
C SER A 104 15.18 5.58 3.59
N TYR A 105 16.31 6.25 3.58
CA TYR A 105 17.42 5.88 2.70
C TYR A 105 18.17 4.63 3.17
N GLN A 106 18.20 4.36 4.48
CA GLN A 106 18.80 3.16 5.03
C GLN A 106 18.01 1.89 4.72
N THR A 107 16.70 2.00 4.48
CA THR A 107 15.86 0.85 4.09
C THR A 107 15.99 0.46 2.62
N ALA A 108 16.48 1.36 1.75
CA ALA A 108 16.46 1.18 0.29
C ALA A 108 17.15 -0.10 -0.21
N GLY A 109 18.28 -0.48 0.40
CA GLY A 109 18.98 -1.71 0.06
C GLY A 109 18.59 -2.94 0.88
N LYS A 110 17.58 -2.82 1.77
CA LYS A 110 17.16 -3.90 2.67
C LYS A 110 15.80 -4.50 2.30
N VAL A 111 15.02 -3.78 1.48
CA VAL A 111 13.76 -4.28 0.95
C VAL A 111 14.04 -5.30 -0.13
N GLU A 112 13.43 -6.49 0.00
CA GLU A 112 13.58 -7.56 -0.98
C GLU A 112 12.94 -7.16 -2.32
N ARG A 113 13.55 -7.60 -3.43
CA ARG A 113 13.01 -7.43 -4.76
C ARG A 113 11.88 -8.43 -4.99
N GLY A 114 10.86 -8.02 -5.73
CA GLY A 114 9.83 -8.91 -6.24
C GLY A 114 10.39 -9.97 -7.19
N ALA A 115 9.54 -10.90 -7.61
CA ALA A 115 9.94 -12.01 -8.49
C ALA A 115 10.43 -11.53 -9.88
N ASP A 116 10.05 -10.36 -10.30
CA ASP A 116 10.49 -9.69 -11.53
C ASP A 116 11.75 -8.84 -11.34
N GLY A 117 12.31 -8.79 -10.13
CA GLY A 117 13.47 -7.99 -9.74
C GLY A 117 13.12 -6.54 -9.38
N ASN A 118 11.88 -6.13 -9.54
CA ASN A 118 11.45 -4.78 -9.20
C ASN A 118 11.04 -4.69 -7.73
N THR A 119 10.89 -3.48 -7.22
CA THR A 119 10.22 -3.24 -5.94
C THR A 119 9.70 -1.81 -5.85
N VAL A 120 8.64 -1.64 -5.08
CA VAL A 120 8.12 -0.34 -4.64
C VAL A 120 7.63 -0.46 -3.20
N TYR A 121 7.93 0.50 -2.38
CA TYR A 121 7.47 0.55 -0.99
C TYR A 121 7.44 1.99 -0.47
N SER A 122 6.81 2.21 0.67
CA SER A 122 6.74 3.51 1.32
C SER A 122 7.50 3.54 2.64
N PRO A 123 8.69 4.15 2.71
CA PRO A 123 9.40 4.31 3.98
C PRO A 123 8.63 5.20 4.96
N TYR A 124 7.81 6.13 4.45
CA TYR A 124 6.90 6.90 5.29
C TYR A 124 5.85 6.00 5.97
N SER A 125 5.17 5.13 5.21
CA SER A 125 4.22 4.17 5.75
C SER A 125 4.87 3.22 6.76
N MET A 126 6.09 2.74 6.47
CA MET A 126 6.89 1.94 7.40
C MET A 126 7.18 2.67 8.73
N SER A 127 7.44 3.99 8.68
CA SER A 127 7.68 4.78 9.90
C SER A 127 6.45 4.89 10.79
N VAL A 128 5.25 4.96 10.19
CA VAL A 128 3.99 4.95 10.96
C VAL A 128 3.80 3.61 11.68
N VAL A 129 4.07 2.49 11.00
CA VAL A 129 4.03 1.16 11.64
C VAL A 129 5.04 1.04 12.77
N LEU A 130 6.25 1.61 12.63
CA LEU A 130 7.22 1.64 13.73
C LEU A 130 6.71 2.41 14.93
N SER A 131 6.02 3.53 14.74
CA SER A 131 5.37 4.26 15.83
C SER A 131 4.32 3.41 16.52
N MET A 132 3.45 2.72 15.75
CA MET A 132 2.47 1.79 16.29
C MET A 132 3.14 0.67 17.11
N LEU A 133 4.20 0.08 16.56
CA LEU A 133 4.93 -1.01 17.21
C LEU A 133 5.56 -0.53 18.53
N ALA A 134 6.15 0.67 18.54
CA ALA A 134 6.73 1.27 19.75
C ALA A 134 5.67 1.55 20.83
N GLN A 135 4.46 1.99 20.46
CA GLN A 135 3.37 2.19 21.42
C GLN A 135 2.84 0.88 22.01
N CYS A 136 2.87 -0.20 21.22
CA CYS A 136 2.44 -1.53 21.67
C CYS A 136 3.46 -2.25 22.56
N THR A 137 4.72 -1.82 22.57
CA THR A 137 5.85 -2.49 23.25
C THR A 137 6.33 -1.72 24.45
N ASP A 138 7.20 -2.36 25.30
CA ASP A 138 7.90 -1.73 26.41
C ASP A 138 9.35 -2.25 26.52
N GLY A 139 10.12 -1.75 27.47
CA GLY A 139 11.47 -2.20 27.79
C GLY A 139 12.43 -2.19 26.59
N GLU A 140 13.27 -3.23 26.50
CA GLU A 140 14.29 -3.38 25.45
C GLU A 140 13.70 -3.40 24.03
N THR A 141 12.52 -3.98 23.88
CA THR A 141 11.84 -4.03 22.57
C THR A 141 11.52 -2.63 22.04
N ARG A 142 11.01 -1.74 22.87
CA ARG A 142 10.78 -0.34 22.52
C ARG A 142 12.09 0.41 22.29
N GLU A 143 13.10 0.16 23.09
CA GLU A 143 14.41 0.81 22.95
C GLU A 143 15.08 0.47 21.61
N GLU A 144 15.01 -0.79 21.15
CA GLU A 144 15.48 -1.19 19.82
C GLU A 144 14.79 -0.38 18.70
N ILE A 145 13.47 -0.19 18.79
CA ILE A 145 12.69 0.57 17.79
C ILE A 145 13.12 2.04 17.76
N LEU A 146 13.19 2.68 18.94
CA LEU A 146 13.60 4.09 19.04
C LEU A 146 15.03 4.30 18.52
N HIS A 147 15.94 3.39 18.89
CA HIS A 147 17.32 3.45 18.43
C HIS A 147 17.45 3.27 16.91
N ALA A 148 16.74 2.29 16.33
CA ALA A 148 16.74 2.04 14.88
C ALA A 148 16.20 3.23 14.09
N PHE A 149 15.23 3.94 14.64
CA PHE A 149 14.69 5.16 14.02
C PHE A 149 15.58 6.39 14.29
N GLY A 150 16.38 6.38 15.36
CA GLY A 150 17.28 7.45 15.74
C GLY A 150 16.62 8.55 16.59
N LEU A 151 15.67 8.17 17.43
CA LEU A 151 15.00 9.03 18.42
C LEU A 151 15.21 8.48 19.84
N ASP A 152 15.05 9.34 20.86
CA ASP A 152 15.33 8.98 22.24
C ASP A 152 14.08 8.58 23.04
N THR A 153 12.89 9.03 22.62
CA THR A 153 11.66 8.83 23.37
C THR A 153 10.47 8.45 22.50
N LEU A 154 9.54 7.69 23.08
CA LEU A 154 8.28 7.35 22.43
C LEU A 154 7.50 8.60 22.01
N ALA A 155 7.46 9.64 22.86
CA ALA A 155 6.76 10.89 22.53
C ALA A 155 7.31 11.57 21.27
N GLN A 156 8.66 11.62 21.10
CA GLN A 156 9.25 12.16 19.88
C GLN A 156 8.83 11.38 18.63
N LEU A 157 8.71 10.06 18.72
CA LEU A 157 8.29 9.22 17.62
C LEU A 157 6.80 9.39 17.31
N SER A 158 5.92 9.24 18.32
CA SER A 158 4.46 9.30 18.12
C SER A 158 3.97 10.70 17.75
N GLU A 159 4.42 11.76 18.44
CA GLU A 159 4.05 13.14 18.13
C GLU A 159 4.57 13.57 16.74
N GLY A 160 5.81 13.16 16.41
CA GLY A 160 6.40 13.43 15.10
C GLY A 160 5.64 12.71 13.99
N THR A 161 5.27 11.46 14.20
CA THR A 161 4.45 10.67 13.26
C THR A 161 3.08 11.31 13.07
N ALA A 162 2.38 11.64 14.14
CA ALA A 162 1.07 12.28 14.10
C ALA A 162 1.11 13.65 13.41
N GLY A 163 2.13 14.47 13.72
CA GLY A 163 2.33 15.76 13.10
C GLY A 163 2.57 15.67 11.59
N LEU A 164 3.46 14.77 11.16
CA LEU A 164 3.73 14.54 9.75
C LEU A 164 2.53 13.92 9.03
N TYR A 165 1.80 13.01 9.68
CA TYR A 165 0.60 12.42 9.10
C TYR A 165 -0.41 13.51 8.72
N ARG A 166 -0.73 14.43 9.65
CA ARG A 166 -1.64 15.55 9.40
C ARG A 166 -1.12 16.47 8.30
N LEU A 167 0.18 16.76 8.29
CA LEU A 167 0.82 17.61 7.29
C LEU A 167 0.70 17.05 5.87
N LEU A 168 0.89 15.74 5.71
CA LEU A 168 0.90 15.05 4.41
C LEU A 168 -0.49 14.60 3.95
N TYR A 169 -1.44 14.42 4.87
CA TYR A 169 -2.75 13.87 4.54
C TYR A 169 -3.48 14.69 3.49
N ARG A 170 -3.80 14.05 2.38
CA ARG A 170 -4.66 14.58 1.31
C ARG A 170 -5.48 13.45 0.74
N ASP A 171 -6.76 13.68 0.56
CA ASP A 171 -7.70 12.70 0.01
C ASP A 171 -8.72 13.40 -0.91
N THR A 172 -8.24 13.90 -2.05
CA THR A 172 -9.06 14.51 -3.11
C THR A 172 -9.02 13.67 -4.39
N GLU A 173 -9.85 14.01 -5.37
CA GLU A 173 -9.83 13.35 -6.66
C GLU A 173 -8.52 13.62 -7.43
N GLU A 174 -7.95 14.83 -7.28
CA GLU A 174 -6.76 15.28 -8.00
C GLU A 174 -5.46 14.90 -7.31
N TYR A 175 -5.46 14.84 -5.96
CA TYR A 175 -4.27 14.52 -5.18
C TYR A 175 -4.61 13.64 -3.98
N LEU A 176 -4.01 12.47 -3.94
CA LEU A 176 -4.12 11.50 -2.87
C LEU A 176 -2.74 11.26 -2.25
N CYS A 177 -2.62 11.52 -0.97
CA CYS A 177 -1.45 11.18 -0.17
C CYS A 177 -1.93 10.70 1.20
N ARG A 178 -2.04 9.40 1.36
CA ARG A 178 -2.61 8.79 2.56
C ARG A 178 -1.91 7.48 2.89
N SER A 179 -1.35 7.41 4.08
CA SER A 179 -0.96 6.14 4.68
C SER A 179 -2.18 5.52 5.38
N VAL A 180 -2.38 4.22 5.25
CA VAL A 180 -3.45 3.47 5.91
C VAL A 180 -2.81 2.36 6.74
N GLN A 181 -3.22 2.22 7.99
CA GLN A 181 -2.63 1.29 8.94
C GLN A 181 -3.69 0.50 9.67
N SER A 182 -3.33 -0.72 10.05
CA SER A 182 -4.16 -1.53 10.93
C SER A 182 -3.33 -2.47 11.80
N VAL A 183 -3.86 -2.76 12.98
CA VAL A 183 -3.39 -3.83 13.86
C VAL A 183 -4.48 -4.88 13.98
N TRP A 184 -4.08 -6.14 13.86
CA TRP A 184 -4.94 -7.30 13.90
C TRP A 184 -4.55 -8.17 15.08
N LEU A 185 -5.53 -8.50 15.92
CA LEU A 185 -5.35 -9.28 17.13
C LEU A 185 -6.13 -10.59 17.01
N ASP A 186 -5.49 -11.70 17.37
CA ASP A 186 -6.21 -12.97 17.50
C ASP A 186 -7.29 -12.87 18.58
N SER A 187 -8.40 -13.55 18.38
CA SER A 187 -9.55 -13.54 19.30
C SER A 187 -9.22 -14.06 20.72
N SER A 188 -8.14 -14.81 20.88
CA SER A 188 -7.68 -15.30 22.18
C SER A 188 -6.86 -14.26 22.97
N LEU A 189 -6.33 -13.24 22.29
CA LEU A 189 -5.45 -12.24 22.90
C LEU A 189 -6.23 -11.24 23.74
N SER A 190 -5.75 -10.97 24.98
CA SER A 190 -6.17 -9.80 25.75
C SER A 190 -5.52 -8.53 25.20
N TYR A 191 -6.16 -7.38 25.36
CA TYR A 191 -5.60 -6.12 24.87
C TYR A 191 -5.96 -4.94 25.76
N ASN A 192 -5.09 -3.94 25.73
CA ASN A 192 -5.30 -2.64 26.36
C ASN A 192 -6.07 -1.73 25.39
N GLN A 193 -7.31 -1.40 25.75
CA GLN A 193 -8.18 -0.55 24.93
C GLN A 193 -7.60 0.85 24.71
N ASP A 194 -6.93 1.42 25.74
CA ASP A 194 -6.39 2.78 25.67
C ASP A 194 -5.26 2.87 24.64
N VAL A 195 -4.41 1.83 24.53
CA VAL A 195 -3.36 1.78 23.49
C VAL A 195 -3.99 1.75 22.10
N LEU A 196 -4.98 0.89 21.86
CA LEU A 196 -5.63 0.81 20.57
C LEU A 196 -6.39 2.10 20.20
N GLN A 197 -6.92 2.79 21.19
CA GLN A 197 -7.55 4.10 20.98
C GLN A 197 -6.50 5.17 20.64
N SER A 198 -5.34 5.17 21.32
CA SER A 198 -4.22 6.06 20.99
C SER A 198 -3.70 5.84 19.57
N LEU A 199 -3.56 4.56 19.14
CA LEU A 199 -3.19 4.26 17.75
C LEU A 199 -4.20 4.81 16.73
N ALA A 200 -5.49 4.81 17.06
CA ALA A 200 -6.50 5.37 16.17
C ALA A 200 -6.48 6.91 16.11
N GLU A 201 -6.10 7.57 17.21
CA GLU A 201 -6.06 9.03 17.33
C GLU A 201 -4.76 9.64 16.79
N ASP A 202 -3.61 8.98 17.03
CA ASP A 202 -2.29 9.53 16.70
C ASP A 202 -1.74 8.98 15.38
N GLU A 203 -1.84 7.67 15.14
CA GLU A 203 -1.37 7.03 13.90
C GLU A 203 -2.46 6.78 12.86
N TYR A 204 -3.70 7.16 13.17
CA TYR A 204 -4.85 6.94 12.27
C TYR A 204 -5.03 5.46 11.89
N ALA A 205 -4.76 4.56 12.85
CA ALA A 205 -4.76 3.14 12.65
C ALA A 205 -6.10 2.49 13.00
N TYR A 206 -6.52 1.53 12.18
CA TYR A 206 -7.61 0.63 12.51
C TYR A 206 -7.14 -0.48 13.45
N SER A 207 -8.01 -0.94 14.33
CA SER A 207 -7.75 -2.11 15.17
C SER A 207 -8.86 -3.14 15.01
N TYR A 208 -8.47 -4.38 14.74
CA TYR A 208 -9.41 -5.48 14.50
C TYR A 208 -9.09 -6.68 15.38
N ARG A 209 -10.13 -7.44 15.69
CA ARG A 209 -10.05 -8.73 16.37
C ARG A 209 -10.70 -9.81 15.53
N MET A 210 -10.00 -10.94 15.31
CA MET A 210 -10.52 -12.07 14.56
C MET A 210 -9.83 -13.36 14.98
N PRO A 211 -10.45 -14.54 14.79
CA PRO A 211 -9.75 -15.81 14.98
C PRO A 211 -8.76 -16.02 13.83
N PHE A 212 -7.46 -16.05 14.12
CA PHE A 212 -6.41 -16.20 13.10
C PHE A 212 -6.41 -17.59 12.44
N GLU A 213 -6.93 -18.60 13.11
CA GLU A 213 -7.12 -19.95 12.54
C GLU A 213 -8.33 -20.06 11.58
N ASP A 214 -9.15 -19.01 11.45
CA ASP A 214 -10.24 -19.00 10.47
C ASP A 214 -9.68 -18.86 9.05
N GLY A 215 -10.04 -19.80 8.15
CA GLY A 215 -9.56 -19.80 6.77
C GLY A 215 -9.90 -18.51 5.97
N ARG A 216 -10.73 -17.60 6.52
CA ARG A 216 -11.07 -16.29 5.94
C ARG A 216 -10.20 -15.15 6.47
N ALA A 217 -9.29 -15.40 7.41
CA ALA A 217 -8.49 -14.35 8.03
C ALA A 217 -7.64 -13.58 6.99
N ALA A 218 -6.93 -14.30 6.12
CA ALA A 218 -6.16 -13.68 5.04
C ALA A 218 -7.03 -12.81 4.10
N SER A 219 -8.23 -13.31 3.73
CA SER A 219 -9.16 -12.53 2.90
C SER A 219 -9.65 -11.28 3.60
N ALA A 220 -9.88 -11.31 4.93
CA ALA A 220 -10.31 -10.13 5.68
C ALA A 220 -9.26 -9.01 5.65
N VAL A 221 -7.97 -9.36 5.75
CA VAL A 221 -6.87 -8.37 5.63
C VAL A 221 -6.76 -7.86 4.20
N SER A 222 -6.86 -8.73 3.20
CA SER A 222 -6.84 -8.34 1.78
C SER A 222 -8.02 -7.44 1.40
N ASP A 223 -9.23 -7.74 1.90
CA ASP A 223 -10.42 -6.92 1.71
C ASP A 223 -10.24 -5.54 2.35
N TRP A 224 -9.65 -5.49 3.57
CA TRP A 224 -9.34 -4.24 4.24
C TRP A 224 -8.40 -3.34 3.41
N PHE A 225 -7.32 -3.90 2.84
CA PHE A 225 -6.45 -3.14 1.94
C PHE A 225 -7.23 -2.60 0.73
N SER A 226 -8.01 -3.46 0.08
CA SER A 226 -8.80 -3.09 -1.10
C SER A 226 -9.83 -1.97 -0.81
N GLU A 227 -10.39 -1.95 0.40
CA GLU A 227 -11.33 -0.91 0.84
C GLU A 227 -10.64 0.41 1.19
N ASN A 228 -9.41 0.35 1.73
CA ASN A 228 -8.71 1.53 2.25
C ASN A 228 -7.66 2.11 1.30
N MET A 229 -7.09 1.31 0.40
CA MET A 229 -6.16 1.75 -0.66
C MET A 229 -6.92 1.92 -1.97
N LYS A 230 -7.44 3.08 -2.24
CA LYS A 230 -8.36 3.42 -3.35
C LYS A 230 -7.90 3.00 -4.76
N ASN A 231 -6.64 2.63 -4.94
CA ASN A 231 -6.04 2.27 -6.23
C ASN A 231 -5.63 0.80 -6.34
N SER A 232 -5.83 -0.02 -5.31
CA SER A 232 -5.40 -1.42 -5.32
C SER A 232 -6.38 -2.30 -6.10
N ARG A 233 -5.84 -3.22 -6.90
CA ARG A 233 -6.65 -4.13 -7.74
C ARG A 233 -6.83 -5.50 -7.11
N ASN A 234 -5.75 -6.11 -6.58
CA ASN A 234 -5.80 -7.46 -6.01
C ASN A 234 -4.69 -7.66 -4.97
N ILE A 235 -4.81 -7.03 -3.80
CA ILE A 235 -3.84 -7.23 -2.73
C ILE A 235 -4.01 -8.62 -2.13
N SER A 236 -2.97 -9.43 -2.22
CA SER A 236 -2.88 -10.73 -1.53
C SER A 236 -1.88 -10.62 -0.40
N VAL A 237 -2.36 -10.75 0.82
CA VAL A 237 -1.49 -10.71 2.00
C VAL A 237 -1.18 -12.14 2.41
N PRO A 238 0.10 -12.55 2.42
CA PRO A 238 0.47 -13.81 3.02
C PRO A 238 0.12 -13.76 4.51
N PHE A 239 -0.63 -14.74 4.98
CA PHE A 239 -1.04 -14.84 6.38
C PHE A 239 -0.34 -16.03 7.03
N ILE A 240 0.38 -15.79 8.12
CA ILE A 240 1.15 -16.83 8.80
C ILE A 240 0.31 -17.43 9.94
N PRO A 241 -0.12 -18.70 9.81
CA PRO A 241 -0.86 -19.38 10.88
C PRO A 241 -0.03 -19.48 12.17
N GLY A 242 -0.70 -19.38 13.32
CA GLY A 242 -0.05 -19.47 14.63
C GLY A 242 0.37 -18.11 15.22
N ASN A 243 0.40 -17.05 14.43
CA ASN A 243 0.56 -15.69 14.93
C ASN A 243 -0.66 -15.23 15.73
N LYS A 244 -0.46 -14.30 16.67
CA LYS A 244 -1.55 -13.69 17.44
C LYS A 244 -1.67 -12.19 17.23
N LEU A 245 -0.65 -11.57 16.62
CA LEU A 245 -0.56 -10.14 16.38
C LEU A 245 0.06 -9.90 15.00
N MET A 246 -0.59 -9.07 14.21
CA MET A 246 -0.15 -8.67 12.88
C MET A 246 -0.38 -7.17 12.70
N PHE A 247 0.57 -6.51 12.05
CA PHE A 247 0.41 -5.13 11.58
C PHE A 247 0.29 -5.13 10.06
N ALA A 248 -0.51 -4.20 9.54
CA ALA A 248 -0.62 -3.99 8.11
C ALA A 248 -0.61 -2.50 7.81
N SER A 249 0.08 -2.13 6.76
CA SER A 249 0.29 -0.76 6.33
C SER A 249 0.18 -0.67 4.81
N GLY A 250 -0.35 0.43 4.32
CA GLY A 250 -0.39 0.70 2.90
C GLY A 250 -0.23 2.19 2.62
N PHE A 251 0.33 2.51 1.46
CA PHE A 251 0.49 3.88 1.03
C PHE A 251 -0.25 4.11 -0.29
N ALA A 252 -1.31 4.89 -0.22
CA ALA A 252 -2.08 5.32 -1.37
C ALA A 252 -1.59 6.71 -1.82
N PHE A 253 -1.00 6.73 -3.01
CA PHE A 253 -0.50 7.96 -3.63
C PHE A 253 -1.05 8.11 -5.05
N ARG A 254 -1.56 9.29 -5.35
CA ARG A 254 -1.94 9.71 -6.70
C ARG A 254 -1.68 11.21 -6.82
N SER A 255 -1.04 11.59 -7.90
CA SER A 255 -0.68 12.98 -8.17
C SER A 255 -0.63 13.20 -9.68
N GLU A 256 -0.89 14.39 -10.12
CA GLU A 256 -0.74 14.78 -11.52
C GLU A 256 0.68 15.26 -11.83
N TRP A 257 1.11 15.12 -13.06
CA TRP A 257 2.34 15.77 -13.53
C TRP A 257 2.15 17.30 -13.49
N GLU A 258 3.06 18.03 -12.88
CA GLU A 258 3.02 19.51 -12.93
C GLU A 258 3.06 20.02 -14.38
N GLU A 259 3.79 19.30 -15.22
CA GLU A 259 3.80 19.47 -16.66
C GLU A 259 3.52 18.12 -17.33
N ILE A 260 2.48 18.01 -18.13
CA ILE A 260 2.00 16.76 -18.74
C ILE A 260 3.01 16.13 -19.71
N PHE A 261 2.95 14.80 -19.83
CA PHE A 261 3.52 14.06 -20.95
C PHE A 261 2.48 13.99 -22.07
N ILE A 262 2.91 14.29 -23.31
CA ILE A 262 2.03 14.26 -24.47
C ILE A 262 2.07 12.85 -25.06
N LYS A 263 0.92 12.18 -25.14
CA LYS A 263 0.82 10.81 -25.61
C LYS A 263 1.41 10.58 -27.00
N GLU A 264 1.29 11.57 -27.89
CA GLU A 264 1.84 11.53 -29.24
C GLU A 264 3.38 11.57 -29.28
N GLN A 265 4.03 11.88 -28.15
CA GLN A 265 5.50 11.84 -27.98
C GLN A 265 5.97 10.53 -27.34
N THR A 266 5.06 9.65 -26.94
CA THR A 266 5.39 8.30 -26.47
C THR A 266 5.86 7.45 -27.65
N TYR A 267 6.92 6.67 -27.43
CA TYR A 267 7.50 5.85 -28.47
C TYR A 267 7.92 4.47 -27.91
N GLU A 268 8.00 3.47 -28.77
CA GLU A 268 8.54 2.17 -28.44
C GLU A 268 10.08 2.20 -28.42
N GLY A 269 10.67 1.61 -27.38
CA GLY A 269 12.11 1.49 -27.23
C GLY A 269 12.50 0.22 -26.48
N VAL A 270 13.78 -0.04 -26.38
CA VAL A 270 14.32 -1.22 -25.69
C VAL A 270 14.74 -0.83 -24.27
N PHE A 271 14.29 -1.59 -23.28
CA PHE A 271 14.81 -1.57 -21.92
C PHE A 271 15.75 -2.75 -21.71
N SER A 272 16.99 -2.47 -21.31
CA SER A 272 18.01 -3.48 -21.00
C SER A 272 17.98 -3.77 -19.49
N GLY A 273 17.06 -4.64 -19.07
CA GLY A 273 16.96 -5.04 -17.67
C GLY A 273 18.02 -6.02 -17.21
N THR A 274 18.04 -6.31 -15.93
CA THR A 274 19.01 -7.23 -15.30
C THR A 274 18.81 -8.68 -15.78
N SER A 275 17.56 -9.11 -15.89
CA SER A 275 17.23 -10.48 -16.32
C SER A 275 16.49 -10.53 -17.68
N ILE A 276 15.84 -9.44 -18.10
CA ILE A 276 15.02 -9.36 -19.31
C ILE A 276 15.40 -8.10 -20.09
N THR A 277 15.70 -8.29 -21.38
CA THR A 277 15.79 -7.18 -22.34
C THR A 277 14.57 -7.25 -23.25
N GLY A 278 13.77 -6.19 -23.30
CA GLY A 278 12.52 -6.18 -24.05
C GLY A 278 12.09 -4.78 -24.51
N ASN A 279 11.10 -4.75 -25.38
CA ASN A 279 10.47 -3.50 -25.81
C ASN A 279 9.51 -3.00 -24.74
N CYS A 280 9.47 -1.70 -24.57
CA CYS A 280 8.46 -1.02 -23.75
C CYS A 280 8.14 0.37 -24.34
N GLU A 281 7.05 0.96 -23.88
CA GLU A 281 6.70 2.33 -24.24
C GLU A 281 7.43 3.31 -23.33
N TYR A 282 8.01 4.34 -23.94
CA TYR A 282 8.66 5.45 -23.25
C TYR A 282 7.83 6.72 -23.39
N MET A 283 7.42 7.29 -22.27
CA MET A 283 6.93 8.67 -22.21
C MET A 283 8.12 9.60 -22.47
N ASN A 284 7.95 10.55 -23.37
CA ASN A 284 9.02 11.53 -23.70
C ASN A 284 8.55 12.95 -23.47
N LYS A 285 9.43 13.78 -22.91
CA LYS A 285 9.24 15.23 -22.82
C LYS A 285 10.55 15.98 -22.61
N VAL A 286 10.56 17.24 -23.01
CA VAL A 286 11.62 18.19 -22.66
C VAL A 286 11.10 19.14 -21.59
N ALA A 287 11.72 19.12 -20.41
CA ALA A 287 11.47 20.07 -19.33
C ALA A 287 12.53 21.20 -19.36
N ALA A 288 12.08 22.44 -19.33
CA ALA A 288 12.94 23.59 -19.63
C ALA A 288 13.85 24.05 -18.48
N ALA A 289 13.46 23.81 -17.23
CA ALA A 289 14.16 24.34 -16.06
C ALA A 289 14.02 23.41 -14.85
N VAL A 290 14.59 22.21 -14.94
CA VAL A 290 14.58 21.22 -13.87
C VAL A 290 15.99 20.99 -13.32
N PRO A 291 16.15 20.65 -12.04
CA PRO A 291 17.43 20.28 -11.46
C PRO A 291 18.04 19.08 -12.18
N TYR A 292 19.34 19.13 -12.44
CA TYR A 292 20.10 18.05 -13.06
C TYR A 292 21.41 17.82 -12.33
N LEU A 293 21.66 16.60 -11.92
CA LEU A 293 22.89 16.19 -11.24
C LEU A 293 23.56 15.08 -12.03
N GLN A 294 24.85 15.23 -12.28
CA GLN A 294 25.70 14.18 -12.80
C GLN A 294 26.89 13.96 -11.86
N THR A 295 27.09 12.73 -11.44
CA THR A 295 28.19 12.29 -10.59
C THR A 295 28.94 11.12 -11.23
N GLU A 296 30.00 10.66 -10.61
CA GLU A 296 30.70 9.44 -11.04
C GLU A 296 29.88 8.15 -10.82
N LYS A 297 28.83 8.21 -9.98
CA LYS A 297 27.98 7.05 -9.62
C LYS A 297 26.67 7.03 -10.39
N ALA A 298 26.03 8.19 -10.56
CA ALA A 298 24.71 8.29 -11.16
C ALA A 298 24.48 9.63 -11.85
N THR A 299 23.49 9.61 -12.75
CA THR A 299 22.81 10.80 -13.25
C THR A 299 21.43 10.86 -12.61
N ALA A 300 21.03 12.03 -12.11
CA ALA A 300 19.74 12.22 -11.48
C ALA A 300 19.08 13.53 -11.90
N SER A 301 17.76 13.53 -11.95
CA SER A 301 16.94 14.72 -12.18
C SER A 301 15.58 14.51 -11.54
N LEU A 302 14.73 15.54 -11.54
CA LEU A 302 13.38 15.41 -10.99
C LEU A 302 12.33 16.03 -11.91
N ILE A 303 11.09 15.56 -11.74
CA ILE A 303 9.89 16.11 -12.38
C ILE A 303 8.91 16.49 -11.28
N GLY A 304 8.34 17.69 -11.37
CA GLY A 304 7.33 18.18 -10.42
C GLY A 304 6.02 17.41 -10.57
N LEU A 305 5.41 17.16 -9.43
CA LEU A 305 4.09 16.55 -9.28
C LEU A 305 3.16 17.56 -8.59
N SER A 306 1.85 17.43 -8.80
CA SER A 306 0.85 18.24 -8.11
C SER A 306 1.00 18.11 -6.59
N GLY A 307 0.49 19.09 -5.84
CA GLY A 307 0.61 19.10 -4.38
C GLY A 307 2.03 19.40 -3.86
N GLY A 308 2.96 19.85 -4.73
CA GLY A 308 4.33 20.19 -4.35
C GLY A 308 5.26 19.00 -4.17
N SER A 309 4.83 17.81 -4.51
CA SER A 309 5.68 16.60 -4.53
C SER A 309 6.57 16.59 -5.77
N SER A 310 7.61 15.76 -5.76
CA SER A 310 8.49 15.56 -6.91
C SER A 310 8.86 14.08 -7.09
N LEU A 311 8.94 13.66 -8.33
CA LEU A 311 9.51 12.37 -8.73
C LEU A 311 10.99 12.56 -9.06
N ILE A 312 11.87 12.04 -8.23
CA ILE A 312 13.32 12.01 -8.47
C ILE A 312 13.64 10.71 -9.20
N LEU A 313 14.38 10.81 -10.30
CA LEU A 313 14.82 9.71 -11.13
C LEU A 313 16.33 9.60 -11.03
N ILE A 314 16.86 8.42 -10.72
CA ILE A 314 18.28 8.16 -10.50
C ILE A 314 18.71 7.00 -11.40
N LEU A 315 19.57 7.27 -12.36
CA LEU A 315 20.13 6.31 -13.29
C LEU A 315 21.60 6.08 -12.96
N PRO A 316 22.01 4.86 -12.56
CA PRO A 316 23.42 4.55 -12.38
C PRO A 316 24.25 4.88 -13.63
N GLN A 317 25.51 5.25 -13.50
CA GLN A 317 26.39 5.42 -14.65
C GLN A 317 26.62 4.08 -15.35
N GLU A 318 27.04 4.13 -16.62
CA GLU A 318 27.35 2.91 -17.37
C GLU A 318 28.42 2.06 -16.65
N GLY A 319 28.12 0.77 -16.50
CA GLY A 319 28.97 -0.17 -15.78
C GLY A 319 28.91 -0.09 -14.27
N LYS A 320 27.89 0.64 -13.72
CA LYS A 320 27.55 0.64 -12.30
C LYS A 320 26.24 -0.09 -12.10
N GLU A 321 26.15 -0.83 -10.99
CA GLU A 321 24.93 -1.52 -10.62
C GLU A 321 24.00 -0.61 -9.80
N LEU A 322 22.68 -0.84 -9.89
CA LEU A 322 21.70 -0.10 -9.11
C LEU A 322 21.90 -0.35 -7.61
N ASP A 323 22.25 -1.58 -7.24
CA ASP A 323 22.51 -1.99 -5.86
C ASP A 323 23.72 -1.28 -5.23
N ASP A 324 24.71 -0.84 -6.01
CA ASP A 324 25.81 0.01 -5.50
C ASP A 324 25.32 1.34 -4.91
N ILE A 325 24.14 1.81 -5.35
CA ILE A 325 23.53 3.06 -4.87
C ILE A 325 22.55 2.76 -3.75
N LEU A 326 21.69 1.76 -3.92
CA LEU A 326 20.61 1.48 -2.98
C LEU A 326 21.11 0.85 -1.67
N SER A 327 22.20 0.09 -1.69
CA SER A 327 22.80 -0.50 -0.49
C SER A 327 23.54 0.51 0.39
N ASP A 328 23.91 1.67 -0.16
CA ASP A 328 24.54 2.77 0.57
C ASP A 328 23.55 3.91 0.80
N GLY A 329 22.83 3.85 1.91
CA GLY A 329 21.81 4.85 2.26
C GLY A 329 22.37 6.27 2.39
N ALA A 330 23.65 6.45 2.78
CA ALA A 330 24.28 7.76 2.84
C ALA A 330 24.57 8.32 1.43
N LEU A 331 25.02 7.49 0.51
CA LEU A 331 25.20 7.85 -0.89
C LEU A 331 23.87 8.22 -1.55
N LEU A 332 22.82 7.41 -1.32
CA LEU A 332 21.49 7.68 -1.85
C LEU A 332 20.93 9.01 -1.33
N GLN A 333 21.09 9.27 -0.04
CA GLN A 333 20.70 10.54 0.57
C GLN A 333 21.49 11.74 -0.03
N ASP A 334 22.79 11.60 -0.24
CA ASP A 334 23.62 12.64 -0.88
C ASP A 334 23.15 12.92 -2.30
N ILE A 335 22.91 11.88 -3.11
CA ILE A 335 22.41 12.04 -4.49
C ILE A 335 21.08 12.77 -4.49
N VAL A 336 20.12 12.37 -3.65
CA VAL A 336 18.79 12.98 -3.57
C VAL A 336 18.89 14.45 -3.13
N SER A 337 19.59 14.74 -2.03
CA SER A 337 19.73 16.09 -1.50
C SER A 337 20.40 17.03 -2.53
N ARG A 338 21.45 16.56 -3.19
CA ARG A 338 22.14 17.35 -4.23
C ARG A 338 21.27 17.52 -5.47
N THR A 339 20.45 16.53 -5.83
CA THR A 339 19.53 16.65 -6.96
C THR A 339 18.48 17.72 -6.71
N LEU A 340 17.87 17.73 -5.51
CA LEU A 340 16.86 18.73 -5.14
C LEU A 340 17.39 20.17 -5.25
N HIS A 341 18.67 20.38 -4.98
CA HIS A 341 19.32 21.70 -4.96
C HIS A 341 20.25 21.95 -6.16
N ALA A 342 20.25 21.08 -7.17
CA ALA A 342 21.10 21.22 -8.35
C ALA A 342 20.69 22.42 -9.22
N GLU A 343 21.62 22.85 -10.06
CA GLU A 343 21.35 23.87 -11.06
C GLU A 343 20.26 23.42 -12.03
N LYS A 344 19.32 24.32 -12.31
CA LYS A 344 18.23 24.05 -13.23
C LYS A 344 18.68 24.21 -14.67
N THR A 345 18.36 23.24 -15.49
CA THR A 345 18.71 23.19 -16.90
C THR A 345 17.59 22.57 -17.72
N SER A 346 17.76 22.53 -19.04
CA SER A 346 16.86 21.83 -19.93
C SER A 346 17.21 20.34 -19.98
N VAL A 347 16.25 19.48 -19.68
CA VAL A 347 16.43 18.03 -19.65
C VAL A 347 15.37 17.36 -20.51
N GLU A 348 15.80 16.48 -21.41
CA GLU A 348 14.95 15.54 -22.12
C GLU A 348 14.80 14.27 -21.29
N PHE A 349 13.58 13.97 -20.91
CA PHE A 349 13.24 12.72 -20.19
C PHE A 349 12.66 11.68 -21.15
N SER A 350 13.15 10.45 -21.00
CA SER A 350 12.54 9.26 -21.59
C SER A 350 12.34 8.24 -20.48
N ILE A 351 11.08 8.09 -20.03
CA ILE A 351 10.70 7.28 -18.88
C ILE A 351 9.85 6.11 -19.36
N PRO A 352 10.23 4.85 -19.07
CA PRO A 352 9.39 3.71 -19.42
C PRO A 352 8.09 3.75 -18.63
N LYS A 353 6.98 3.35 -19.26
CA LYS A 353 5.73 3.11 -18.54
C LYS A 353 5.87 1.88 -17.68
N VAL A 354 5.55 2.02 -16.41
CA VAL A 354 5.60 0.92 -15.43
C VAL A 354 4.42 1.02 -14.47
N SER A 355 3.93 -0.14 -14.06
CA SER A 355 2.88 -0.27 -13.04
C SER A 355 3.35 -1.25 -11.99
N PHE A 356 3.26 -0.85 -10.74
CA PHE A 356 3.64 -1.65 -9.58
C PHE A 356 2.46 -1.80 -8.65
N GLU A 357 2.23 -3.03 -8.19
CA GLU A 357 1.33 -3.35 -7.10
C GLU A 357 1.99 -4.46 -6.28
N GLU A 358 2.60 -4.11 -5.17
CA GLU A 358 3.36 -5.05 -4.34
C GLU A 358 2.85 -5.04 -2.91
N THR A 359 2.89 -6.23 -2.30
CA THR A 359 2.71 -6.40 -0.86
C THR A 359 3.87 -7.23 -0.34
N ILE A 360 4.63 -6.64 0.55
CA ILE A 360 5.85 -7.21 1.11
C ILE A 360 5.73 -7.39 2.62
N ASP A 361 6.44 -8.38 3.16
CA ASP A 361 6.66 -8.50 4.61
C ASP A 361 7.90 -7.70 4.99
N ILE A 362 7.70 -6.58 5.67
CA ILE A 362 8.78 -5.67 6.09
C ILE A 362 9.42 -6.04 7.42
N SER A 363 9.00 -7.14 8.08
CA SER A 363 9.59 -7.61 9.34
C SER A 363 11.09 -7.89 9.21
N SER A 364 11.51 -8.45 8.06
CA SER A 364 12.91 -8.71 7.75
C SER A 364 13.74 -7.43 7.63
N VAL A 365 13.15 -6.37 7.08
CA VAL A 365 13.80 -5.05 6.96
C VAL A 365 14.06 -4.47 8.34
N PHE A 366 13.07 -4.54 9.24
CA PHE A 366 13.21 -4.07 10.62
C PHE A 366 14.25 -4.88 11.38
N GLY A 367 14.30 -6.21 11.20
CA GLY A 367 15.35 -7.05 11.73
C GLY A 367 16.76 -6.62 11.29
N GLN A 368 16.94 -6.29 10.01
CA GLN A 368 18.20 -5.75 9.46
C GLN A 368 18.54 -4.34 9.98
N MET A 369 17.53 -3.60 10.47
CA MET A 369 17.71 -2.30 11.12
C MET A 369 18.02 -2.42 12.62
N GLY A 370 18.06 -3.64 13.17
CA GLY A 370 18.36 -3.92 14.56
C GLY A 370 17.13 -4.08 15.46
N ILE A 371 15.92 -4.12 14.93
CA ILE A 371 14.70 -4.39 15.68
C ILE A 371 14.47 -5.90 15.64
N VAL A 372 14.99 -6.62 16.61
CA VAL A 372 14.98 -8.08 16.65
C VAL A 372 14.00 -8.62 17.69
N SER A 373 13.96 -7.99 18.86
CA SER A 373 13.16 -8.47 19.99
C SER A 373 11.67 -8.50 19.69
N ALA A 374 11.15 -7.53 18.94
CA ALA A 374 9.74 -7.44 18.58
C ALA A 374 9.20 -8.68 17.83
N PHE A 375 10.08 -9.42 17.15
CA PHE A 375 9.75 -10.59 16.31
C PHE A 375 10.13 -11.93 16.97
N ASP A 376 10.67 -11.92 18.19
CA ASP A 376 11.11 -13.11 18.93
C ASP A 376 10.14 -13.38 20.09
N GLU A 377 9.36 -14.48 20.00
CA GLU A 377 8.38 -14.88 21.02
C GLU A 377 8.94 -14.91 22.45
N THR A 378 10.26 -15.15 22.59
CA THR A 378 10.92 -15.29 23.90
C THR A 378 11.47 -13.98 24.46
N LYS A 379 11.57 -12.93 23.65
CA LYS A 379 12.18 -11.65 24.01
C LYS A 379 11.21 -10.48 23.92
N ALA A 380 10.21 -10.58 23.03
CA ALA A 380 9.27 -9.51 22.78
C ALA A 380 8.54 -9.07 24.05
N ASP A 381 8.55 -7.77 24.30
CA ASP A 381 7.80 -7.14 25.39
C ASP A 381 6.65 -6.30 24.80
N PHE A 382 5.47 -6.91 24.69
CA PHE A 382 4.23 -6.27 24.30
C PHE A 382 3.32 -5.97 25.49
N SER A 383 3.90 -5.80 26.68
CA SER A 383 3.15 -5.57 27.93
C SER A 383 2.33 -4.27 27.92
N ALA A 384 2.68 -3.28 27.10
CA ALA A 384 1.84 -2.10 26.89
C ALA A 384 0.50 -2.44 26.21
N LEU A 385 0.53 -3.35 25.22
CA LEU A 385 -0.65 -3.76 24.47
C LEU A 385 -1.44 -4.88 25.16
N SER A 386 -0.78 -5.87 25.74
CA SER A 386 -1.41 -7.10 26.25
C SER A 386 -0.79 -7.56 27.55
N SER A 387 -1.62 -8.08 28.46
CA SER A 387 -1.16 -8.77 29.67
C SER A 387 -0.78 -10.24 29.44
N ASP A 388 -1.00 -10.77 28.23
CA ASP A 388 -0.66 -12.14 27.89
C ASP A 388 0.86 -12.27 27.65
N THR A 389 1.42 -13.43 27.92
CA THR A 389 2.83 -13.71 27.69
C THR A 389 3.07 -14.34 26.31
N GLY A 390 4.28 -14.17 25.77
CA GLY A 390 4.64 -14.73 24.46
C GLY A 390 3.93 -14.04 23.30
N VAL A 391 3.57 -12.77 23.47
CA VAL A 391 3.04 -11.93 22.39
C VAL A 391 4.21 -11.31 21.65
N PHE A 392 4.20 -11.44 20.33
CA PHE A 392 5.21 -10.87 19.44
C PHE A 392 4.56 -10.46 18.11
N ALA A 393 5.22 -9.57 17.36
CA ALA A 393 4.78 -9.20 16.02
C ALA A 393 5.11 -10.33 15.05
N GLY A 394 4.12 -11.11 14.68
CA GLY A 394 4.32 -12.27 13.81
C GLY A 394 4.57 -11.90 12.35
N GLN A 395 4.03 -10.76 11.90
CA GLN A 395 4.14 -10.29 10.53
C GLN A 395 3.80 -8.80 10.43
N ILE A 396 4.48 -8.10 9.52
CA ILE A 396 4.13 -6.73 9.14
C ILE A 396 4.01 -6.67 7.62
N ALA A 397 2.78 -6.60 7.12
CA ALA A 397 2.51 -6.46 5.69
C ALA A 397 2.50 -4.98 5.31
N GLU A 398 3.24 -4.63 4.27
CA GLU A 398 3.22 -3.29 3.66
C GLU A 398 2.84 -3.41 2.18
N SER A 399 1.90 -2.57 1.74
CA SER A 399 1.46 -2.53 0.35
C SER A 399 1.66 -1.14 -0.25
N ALA A 400 2.24 -1.12 -1.45
CA ALA A 400 2.40 0.10 -2.24
C ALA A 400 1.95 -0.13 -3.68
N VAL A 401 1.31 0.89 -4.25
CA VAL A 401 0.83 0.88 -5.64
C VAL A 401 1.30 2.16 -6.32
N LEU A 402 1.87 2.02 -7.51
CA LEU A 402 2.30 3.15 -8.33
C LEU A 402 2.15 2.85 -9.83
N ASP A 403 1.47 3.74 -10.54
CA ASP A 403 1.39 3.74 -12.00
C ASP A 403 2.13 4.95 -12.57
N LEU A 404 3.20 4.72 -13.33
CA LEU A 404 3.90 5.75 -14.09
C LEU A 404 3.49 5.66 -15.56
N ASN A 405 2.57 6.52 -15.97
CA ASN A 405 2.08 6.65 -17.35
C ASN A 405 1.71 8.11 -17.64
N GLU A 406 1.31 8.43 -18.88
CA GLU A 406 0.87 9.79 -19.27
C GLU A 406 -0.49 10.15 -18.69
N ASN A 407 -1.34 9.16 -18.47
CA ASN A 407 -2.71 9.33 -18.02
C ASN A 407 -2.75 9.47 -16.49
N ILE A 408 -2.41 10.63 -16.04
CA ILE A 408 -3.02 11.13 -14.84
C ILE A 408 -4.28 11.81 -15.34
N GLU A 409 -5.43 11.23 -15.03
CA GLU A 409 -6.71 11.65 -15.58
C GLU A 409 -6.92 13.16 -15.40
N THR A 410 -7.13 13.81 -16.56
CA THR A 410 -7.59 15.18 -16.73
C THR A 410 -6.66 16.32 -16.32
N ALA A 411 -5.57 16.54 -17.03
CA ALA A 411 -4.97 17.87 -17.09
C ALA A 411 -5.70 18.71 -18.15
N ILE A 412 -6.67 19.51 -17.75
CA ILE A 412 -7.21 20.61 -18.57
C ILE A 412 -6.33 21.84 -18.32
N GLY A 413 -5.29 22.00 -19.15
CA GLY A 413 -4.47 23.20 -19.13
C GLY A 413 -3.36 23.14 -20.17
N GLU A 414 -3.57 23.76 -21.33
CA GLU A 414 -2.47 24.07 -22.26
C GLU A 414 -1.47 25.02 -21.60
N LYS A 415 -0.37 24.49 -21.06
CA LYS A 415 0.80 25.32 -20.78
C LYS A 415 1.72 25.23 -21.98
N ALA A 416 1.89 26.36 -22.67
CA ALA A 416 2.74 26.51 -23.83
C ALA A 416 4.21 26.24 -23.46
N TYR A 417 4.86 25.38 -24.23
CA TYR A 417 6.29 25.08 -24.10
C TYR A 417 7.12 26.21 -24.70
N GLY A 418 7.96 26.81 -23.87
CA GLY A 418 9.02 27.69 -24.35
C GLY A 418 10.14 26.85 -24.95
N SER A 419 10.52 27.08 -26.19
CA SER A 419 11.73 26.52 -26.77
C SER A 419 12.95 27.14 -26.09
N SER A 420 13.69 26.35 -25.27
CA SER A 420 14.96 26.79 -24.73
C SER A 420 16.08 26.56 -25.75
N SER A 421 16.90 27.60 -26.01
CA SER A 421 18.07 27.56 -26.90
C SER A 421 19.39 27.24 -26.14
N GLY A 422 19.32 26.48 -25.04
CA GLY A 422 20.47 26.07 -24.22
C GLY A 422 20.95 24.66 -24.49
N SER A 423 22.06 24.26 -23.91
CA SER A 423 22.53 22.86 -23.90
C SER A 423 21.48 22.00 -23.21
N MET A 424 20.99 20.98 -23.91
CA MET A 424 20.01 20.05 -23.42
C MET A 424 20.70 18.78 -22.93
N TYR A 425 20.44 18.42 -21.66
CA TYR A 425 20.85 17.12 -21.13
C TYR A 425 19.76 16.10 -21.41
N SER A 426 20.10 14.81 -21.36
CA SER A 426 19.15 13.71 -21.54
C SER A 426 19.22 12.76 -20.37
N LEU A 427 18.06 12.35 -19.87
CA LEU A 427 17.89 11.27 -18.91
C LEU A 427 16.99 10.21 -19.51
N HIS A 428 17.62 9.23 -20.15
CA HIS A 428 16.96 8.09 -20.80
C HIS A 428 17.05 6.88 -19.90
N LEU A 429 15.93 6.48 -19.28
CA LEU A 429 15.85 5.37 -18.32
C LEU A 429 15.68 4.04 -19.06
N ASN A 430 16.71 3.61 -19.80
CA ASN A 430 16.70 2.42 -20.64
C ASN A 430 17.39 1.19 -20.04
N ARG A 431 17.73 1.25 -18.77
CA ARG A 431 18.36 0.20 -17.95
C ARG A 431 17.98 0.39 -16.49
N PRO A 432 18.37 -0.53 -15.57
CA PRO A 432 18.00 -0.45 -14.17
C PRO A 432 18.18 0.93 -13.55
N PHE A 433 17.13 1.43 -12.91
CA PHE A 433 17.09 2.75 -12.28
C PHE A 433 16.28 2.72 -10.99
N CYS A 434 16.47 3.74 -10.18
CA CYS A 434 15.63 3.95 -9.00
C CYS A 434 14.84 5.25 -9.16
N PHE A 435 13.67 5.27 -8.55
CA PHE A 435 12.88 6.49 -8.40
C PHE A 435 12.53 6.73 -6.94
N ILE A 436 12.37 7.99 -6.59
CA ILE A 436 11.94 8.39 -5.26
C ILE A 436 10.89 9.49 -5.40
N ILE A 437 9.72 9.28 -4.82
CA ILE A 437 8.73 10.33 -4.67
C ILE A 437 9.00 11.03 -3.34
N VAL A 438 9.23 12.33 -3.39
CA VAL A 438 9.41 13.17 -2.20
C VAL A 438 8.28 14.17 -2.07
N SER A 439 7.90 14.47 -0.82
CA SER A 439 6.95 15.54 -0.51
C SER A 439 7.58 16.92 -0.70
N GLN A 440 6.78 17.99 -0.60
CA GLN A 440 7.26 19.36 -0.56
C GLN A 440 8.31 19.62 0.53
N ASN A 441 8.26 18.86 1.64
CA ASN A 441 9.21 18.93 2.74
C ASN A 441 10.41 17.99 2.57
N GLU A 442 10.64 17.49 1.36
CA GLU A 442 11.75 16.59 1.01
C GLU A 442 11.73 15.25 1.79
N ILE A 443 10.55 14.80 2.18
CA ILE A 443 10.37 13.51 2.84
C ILE A 443 10.15 12.43 1.79
N PRO A 444 10.93 11.34 1.80
CA PRO A 444 10.69 10.20 0.92
C PRO A 444 9.34 9.53 1.23
N LEU A 445 8.40 9.64 0.30
CA LEU A 445 7.08 9.03 0.40
C LEU A 445 7.07 7.60 -0.16
N MET A 446 7.75 7.42 -1.29
CA MET A 446 7.92 6.12 -1.95
C MET A 446 9.34 5.99 -2.50
N ILE A 447 9.87 4.78 -2.47
CA ILE A 447 11.12 4.40 -3.12
C ILE A 447 10.82 3.18 -3.98
N GLY A 448 11.30 3.19 -5.22
CA GLY A 448 11.19 2.06 -6.12
C GLY A 448 12.47 1.80 -6.88
N ALA A 449 12.71 0.53 -7.16
CA ALA A 449 13.77 0.06 -8.01
C ALA A 449 13.17 -0.66 -9.22
N VAL A 450 13.59 -0.30 -10.40
CA VAL A 450 13.14 -0.87 -11.67
C VAL A 450 14.32 -1.60 -12.29
N GLU A 451 14.31 -2.91 -12.16
CA GLU A 451 15.33 -3.81 -12.71
C GLU A 451 14.93 -4.35 -14.10
N ASN A 452 13.64 -4.55 -14.30
CA ASN A 452 13.09 -5.08 -15.53
C ASN A 452 11.78 -4.36 -15.87
N VAL A 453 11.54 -4.11 -17.14
CA VAL A 453 10.28 -3.59 -17.66
C VAL A 453 9.68 -4.62 -18.58
N MET A 454 8.51 -5.15 -18.23
CA MET A 454 7.73 -6.04 -19.08
C MET A 454 6.70 -5.23 -19.83
N GLN A 455 6.44 -5.59 -21.09
CA GLN A 455 5.32 -5.02 -21.85
C GLN A 455 4.02 -5.34 -21.10
N LEU A 456 3.25 -4.32 -20.77
CA LEU A 456 1.89 -4.53 -20.25
C LEU A 456 1.09 -5.22 -21.37
N GLU A 457 0.67 -6.48 -21.16
CA GLU A 457 -0.32 -7.10 -22.03
C GLU A 457 -1.64 -6.31 -21.88
N GLU A 458 -2.15 -5.78 -23.01
CA GLU A 458 -3.42 -5.02 -23.07
C GLU A 458 -4.64 -5.85 -22.64
#